data_ec6239e8d725b84e1de079ff1c4f4c9a
#
_entry.id   ec6239e8d725b84e1de079ff1c4f4c9a
#
_cell.length_a   1.000
_cell.length_b   1.000
_cell.length_c   1.000
_cell.angle_alpha   90.00
_cell.angle_beta   90.00
_cell.angle_gamma   90.00
#
_symmetry.space_group_name_H-M   'P 1'
#
loop_
_entity.id
_entity.type
_entity.pdbx_description
1 polymer ?
#
loop_
_entity_poly.entity_id
_entity_poly.type
_entity_poly.pdbx_seq_one_letter_code
_entity_poly.pdbx_strand_id
1 'polypeptide(L)'
;MQEKSKGISLYYQVESQIREKIESGKWELGSRLPTEIELANYFGVSRTTIRQAVNGMVEAGMLIRRQGSGTYIAKSPFARNRLDSQPSNAVCKYIYSPQLQDDLKRSYHNMLLTIVSHILMLHHQKLITNENGRSLLEYIMPMFERDPYHTGSNPLYEDCFLNFEQHLIANLGVALSSEYLIARSRNDMTPTMIRLTVRDSLLSVCSKLLRLIRQLLELAEEHQGKIITAHTHMQPSQAITLDHYFLAIAEALIRDLGRLMSGYDTLNLSPLGACAISGTSYPIDREYAAGLLGFDGIIENSLDAIASRDFLLELSAGYSTLGSTIDRFTQDLYIWSTHEFGYVSFSDSTSCCSSIMPQKKNPLSAEHIRSKASHLTSAYLDIIMCLKGTTYSHSRDLFECMPPFWQCTENIIAMLDLSSDMLSGLEFDYDKMKTAADGNSLTLTEISNFLERTGEYPFRSAHSVIARAVNECTR
;
A
#
# COMPACT_ATOMS: atom_id res chain seq x y z
N MET A 1 10.81 40.45 -23.04
CA MET A 1 10.20 39.80 -24.21
C MET A 1 10.16 38.32 -23.88
N GLN A 2 9.00 37.88 -23.38
CA GLN A 2 8.78 36.44 -23.05
C GLN A 2 8.32 35.72 -24.30
N GLU A 3 8.86 34.55 -24.54
CA GLU A 3 8.54 33.66 -25.66
C GLU A 3 7.04 33.38 -25.72
N LYS A 4 6.45 33.64 -26.89
CA LYS A 4 5.07 33.27 -27.21
C LYS A 4 4.96 31.73 -27.24
N SER A 5 4.35 31.11 -26.21
CA SER A 5 3.87 29.75 -26.29
C SER A 5 2.78 29.66 -27.36
N LYS A 6 3.09 29.03 -28.48
CA LYS A 6 2.16 28.80 -29.57
C LYS A 6 1.07 27.80 -29.13
N GLY A 7 -0.19 28.26 -29.04
CA GLY A 7 -1.36 27.38 -28.96
C GLY A 7 -2.40 27.67 -27.87
N ILE A 8 -2.09 28.46 -26.85
CA ILE A 8 -3.06 28.76 -25.76
C ILE A 8 -3.64 30.15 -25.98
N SER A 9 -4.98 30.31 -25.96
CA SER A 9 -5.64 31.60 -26.13
C SER A 9 -5.26 32.58 -25.01
N LEU A 10 -5.16 33.88 -25.34
CA LEU A 10 -4.74 34.93 -24.41
C LEU A 10 -5.58 35.00 -23.13
N TYR A 11 -6.86 34.67 -23.20
CA TYR A 11 -7.72 34.71 -22.01
C TYR A 11 -7.40 33.57 -21.03
N TYR A 12 -7.01 32.39 -21.50
CA TYR A 12 -6.52 31.31 -20.63
C TYR A 12 -5.20 31.66 -19.94
N GLN A 13 -4.31 32.37 -20.63
CA GLN A 13 -3.05 32.83 -20.03
C GLN A 13 -3.34 33.83 -18.89
N VAL A 14 -4.29 34.74 -19.09
CA VAL A 14 -4.75 35.71 -18.07
C VAL A 14 -5.39 34.98 -16.90
N GLU A 15 -6.26 34.03 -17.17
CA GLU A 15 -6.90 33.23 -16.13
C GLU A 15 -5.87 32.49 -15.27
N SER A 16 -4.89 31.83 -15.90
CA SER A 16 -3.78 31.14 -15.21
C SER A 16 -2.99 32.08 -14.31
N GLN A 17 -2.67 33.31 -14.79
CA GLN A 17 -1.93 34.29 -14.00
C GLN A 17 -2.75 34.90 -12.85
N ILE A 18 -4.07 35.07 -13.02
CA ILE A 18 -4.96 35.49 -11.93
C ILE A 18 -5.01 34.39 -10.87
N ARG A 19 -5.16 33.13 -11.28
CA ARG A 19 -5.17 31.97 -10.43
C ARG A 19 -3.88 31.85 -9.60
N GLU A 20 -2.73 31.95 -10.23
CA GLU A 20 -1.42 31.92 -9.55
C GLU A 20 -1.30 33.00 -8.47
N LYS A 21 -1.85 34.20 -8.72
CA LYS A 21 -1.84 35.27 -7.72
C LYS A 21 -2.76 35.02 -6.54
N ILE A 22 -3.87 34.36 -6.77
CA ILE A 22 -4.81 33.93 -5.71
C ILE A 22 -4.16 32.80 -4.90
N GLU A 23 -3.63 31.79 -5.55
CA GLU A 23 -3.02 30.62 -4.92
C GLU A 23 -1.74 30.94 -4.14
N SER A 24 -0.93 31.88 -4.66
CA SER A 24 0.25 32.40 -3.94
C SER A 24 -0.07 33.32 -2.77
N GLY A 25 -1.36 33.62 -2.51
CA GLY A 25 -1.79 34.56 -1.48
C GLY A 25 -1.51 36.05 -1.79
N LYS A 26 -1.01 36.34 -2.99
CA LYS A 26 -0.76 37.73 -3.40
C LYS A 26 -2.05 38.54 -3.53
N TRP A 27 -3.14 37.87 -3.89
CA TRP A 27 -4.48 38.39 -3.84
C TRP A 27 -5.31 37.60 -2.82
N GLU A 28 -5.77 38.27 -1.76
CA GLU A 28 -6.43 37.63 -0.64
C GLU A 28 -7.83 37.12 -1.00
N LEU A 29 -8.20 35.95 -0.51
CA LEU A 29 -9.52 35.38 -0.66
C LEU A 29 -10.57 36.28 -0.02
N GLY A 30 -11.68 36.51 -0.70
CA GLY A 30 -12.72 37.43 -0.30
C GLY A 30 -12.43 38.90 -0.57
N SER A 31 -11.22 39.27 -1.04
CA SER A 31 -10.91 40.63 -1.44
C SER A 31 -11.55 40.98 -2.79
N ARG A 32 -11.66 42.28 -3.06
CA ARG A 32 -12.18 42.76 -4.33
C ARG A 32 -11.11 42.60 -5.41
N LEU A 33 -11.46 41.94 -6.51
CA LEU A 33 -10.59 41.85 -7.71
C LEU A 33 -10.47 43.25 -8.32
N PRO A 34 -9.29 43.65 -8.83
CA PRO A 34 -9.14 44.87 -9.60
C PRO A 34 -10.16 44.93 -10.77
N THR A 35 -10.55 46.12 -11.15
CA THR A 35 -11.52 46.29 -12.23
C THR A 35 -11.00 45.75 -13.58
N GLU A 36 -11.91 45.45 -14.52
CA GLU A 36 -11.54 45.00 -15.88
C GLU A 36 -10.55 45.94 -16.58
N ILE A 37 -10.61 47.26 -16.29
CA ILE A 37 -9.72 48.24 -16.84
C ILE A 37 -8.31 48.13 -16.21
N GLU A 38 -8.25 48.04 -14.89
CA GLU A 38 -6.97 47.87 -14.16
C GLU A 38 -6.30 46.55 -14.53
N LEU A 39 -7.08 45.47 -14.64
CA LEU A 39 -6.55 44.15 -15.10
C LEU A 39 -6.06 44.20 -16.56
N ALA A 40 -6.77 44.88 -17.47
CA ALA A 40 -6.36 45.04 -18.85
C ALA A 40 -5.00 45.78 -18.95
N ASN A 41 -4.84 46.81 -18.15
CA ASN A 41 -3.55 47.56 -18.08
C ASN A 41 -2.45 46.70 -17.41
N TYR A 42 -2.78 45.96 -16.36
CA TYR A 42 -1.82 45.13 -15.62
C TYR A 42 -1.27 43.96 -16.45
N PHE A 43 -2.13 43.28 -17.21
CA PHE A 43 -1.75 42.14 -18.05
C PHE A 43 -1.37 42.52 -19.49
N GLY A 44 -1.58 43.78 -19.89
CA GLY A 44 -1.27 44.23 -21.25
C GLY A 44 -2.15 43.62 -22.36
N VAL A 45 -3.43 43.31 -22.02
CA VAL A 45 -4.39 42.67 -22.93
C VAL A 45 -5.69 43.50 -23.07
N SER A 46 -6.53 43.13 -24.05
CA SER A 46 -7.79 43.82 -24.29
C SER A 46 -8.79 43.59 -23.12
N ARG A 47 -9.69 44.58 -22.89
CA ARG A 47 -10.80 44.42 -21.92
C ARG A 47 -11.68 43.22 -22.24
N THR A 48 -11.87 42.90 -23.51
CA THR A 48 -12.65 41.73 -23.92
C THR A 48 -11.98 40.43 -23.47
N THR A 49 -10.65 40.33 -23.58
CA THR A 49 -9.85 39.19 -23.07
C THR A 49 -9.98 39.04 -21.55
N ILE A 50 -9.88 40.17 -20.81
CA ILE A 50 -10.08 40.15 -19.35
C ILE A 50 -11.50 39.73 -18.99
N ARG A 51 -12.52 40.28 -19.67
CA ARG A 51 -13.90 39.93 -19.40
C ARG A 51 -14.16 38.45 -19.64
N GLN A 52 -13.58 37.88 -20.69
CA GLN A 52 -13.69 36.47 -20.99
C GLN A 52 -13.03 35.60 -19.93
N ALA A 53 -11.81 35.95 -19.48
CA ALA A 53 -11.12 35.28 -18.40
C ALA A 53 -11.89 35.38 -17.06
N VAL A 54 -12.32 36.59 -16.70
CA VAL A 54 -13.10 36.81 -15.45
C VAL A 54 -14.45 36.10 -15.49
N ASN A 55 -15.14 36.04 -16.65
CA ASN A 55 -16.37 35.28 -16.79
C ASN A 55 -16.13 33.77 -16.57
N GLY A 56 -15.10 33.20 -17.22
CA GLY A 56 -14.73 31.80 -16.99
C GLY A 56 -14.43 31.51 -15.52
N MET A 57 -13.71 32.41 -14.84
CA MET A 57 -13.43 32.25 -13.42
C MET A 57 -14.65 32.45 -12.51
N VAL A 58 -15.63 33.27 -12.91
CA VAL A 58 -16.92 33.38 -12.21
C VAL A 58 -17.75 32.14 -12.39
N GLU A 59 -17.82 31.59 -13.61
CA GLU A 59 -18.48 30.32 -13.90
C GLU A 59 -17.79 29.15 -13.15
N ALA A 60 -16.48 29.20 -13.01
CA ALA A 60 -15.70 28.26 -12.21
C ALA A 60 -15.84 28.46 -10.69
N GLY A 61 -16.62 29.46 -10.24
CA GLY A 61 -16.81 29.77 -8.82
C GLY A 61 -15.58 30.32 -8.09
N MET A 62 -14.50 30.64 -8.80
CA MET A 62 -13.31 31.26 -8.22
C MET A 62 -13.48 32.76 -7.97
N LEU A 63 -14.37 33.38 -8.72
CA LEU A 63 -14.74 34.77 -8.58
C LEU A 63 -16.25 34.89 -8.37
N ILE A 64 -16.69 35.90 -7.61
CA ILE A 64 -18.10 36.18 -7.31
C ILE A 64 -18.42 37.59 -7.75
N ARG A 65 -19.39 37.79 -8.66
CA ARG A 65 -19.90 39.08 -9.00
C ARG A 65 -20.97 39.54 -8.01
N ARG A 66 -20.79 40.73 -7.46
CA ARG A 66 -21.80 41.41 -6.63
C ARG A 66 -22.32 42.59 -7.41
N GLN A 67 -23.61 42.58 -7.70
CA GLN A 67 -24.27 43.63 -8.47
C GLN A 67 -24.01 44.99 -7.84
N GLY A 68 -23.52 45.96 -8.61
CA GLY A 68 -23.18 47.31 -8.15
C GLY A 68 -21.89 47.43 -7.30
N SER A 69 -21.27 46.31 -6.87
CA SER A 69 -20.13 46.32 -5.96
C SER A 69 -18.81 45.85 -6.59
N GLY A 70 -18.88 45.08 -7.69
CA GLY A 70 -17.69 44.58 -8.41
C GLY A 70 -17.53 43.06 -8.35
N THR A 71 -16.36 42.60 -8.78
CA THR A 71 -15.97 41.18 -8.73
C THR A 71 -15.08 40.94 -7.52
N TYR A 72 -15.32 39.85 -6.81
CA TYR A 72 -14.58 39.45 -5.60
C TYR A 72 -13.99 38.09 -5.81
N ILE A 73 -12.85 37.83 -5.19
CA ILE A 73 -12.23 36.49 -5.13
C ILE A 73 -13.09 35.65 -4.20
N ALA A 74 -13.49 34.45 -4.62
CA ALA A 74 -14.29 33.58 -3.79
C ALA A 74 -13.50 33.20 -2.51
N LYS A 75 -14.21 33.05 -1.40
CA LYS A 75 -13.60 32.72 -0.11
C LYS A 75 -13.17 31.26 -0.01
N SER A 76 -13.71 30.40 -0.88
CA SER A 76 -13.39 28.96 -0.88
C SER A 76 -13.45 28.38 -2.31
N PRO A 77 -12.77 27.25 -2.58
CA PRO A 77 -12.90 26.49 -3.82
C PRO A 77 -14.36 26.10 -4.09
N PHE A 78 -14.70 25.85 -5.36
CA PHE A 78 -16.07 25.51 -5.79
C PHE A 78 -16.74 24.41 -4.94
N ALA A 79 -16.00 23.35 -4.63
CA ALA A 79 -16.49 22.24 -3.80
C ALA A 79 -16.77 22.62 -2.33
N ARG A 80 -16.32 23.78 -1.86
CA ARG A 80 -16.52 24.28 -0.49
C ARG A 80 -17.47 25.46 -0.39
N ASN A 81 -18.26 25.73 -1.42
CA ASN A 81 -19.13 26.93 -1.49
C ASN A 81 -20.15 27.07 -0.34
N ARG A 82 -20.45 25.98 0.38
CA ARG A 82 -21.29 26.04 1.58
C ARG A 82 -20.56 26.63 2.79
N LEU A 83 -19.22 26.61 2.79
CA LEU A 83 -18.41 27.05 3.92
C LEU A 83 -17.92 28.48 3.71
N ASP A 84 -18.05 29.31 4.73
CA ASP A 84 -17.68 30.75 4.67
C ASP A 84 -16.18 30.98 4.94
N SER A 85 -15.43 29.95 5.33
CA SER A 85 -14.01 30.06 5.65
C SER A 85 -13.18 28.93 5.01
N GLN A 86 -11.90 29.21 4.79
CA GLN A 86 -10.91 28.22 4.39
C GLN A 86 -10.62 27.25 5.53
N PRO A 87 -10.07 26.04 5.23
CA PRO A 87 -9.54 25.16 6.25
C PRO A 87 -8.48 25.88 7.09
N SER A 88 -8.47 25.62 8.40
CA SER A 88 -7.42 26.16 9.25
C SER A 88 -6.05 25.58 8.90
N ASN A 89 -4.98 26.27 9.27
CA ASN A 89 -3.62 25.77 9.09
C ASN A 89 -3.40 24.40 9.73
N ALA A 90 -4.03 24.13 10.87
CA ALA A 90 -3.96 22.83 11.54
C ALA A 90 -4.62 21.72 10.70
N VAL A 91 -5.81 21.97 10.15
CA VAL A 91 -6.52 21.03 9.26
C VAL A 91 -5.70 20.76 8.01
N CYS A 92 -5.15 21.78 7.36
CA CYS A 92 -4.28 21.60 6.20
C CYS A 92 -3.03 20.77 6.56
N LYS A 93 -2.34 21.13 7.66
CA LYS A 93 -1.07 20.51 8.06
C LYS A 93 -1.21 19.06 8.50
N TYR A 94 -2.24 18.74 9.29
CA TYR A 94 -2.34 17.45 9.98
C TYR A 94 -3.34 16.47 9.33
N ILE A 95 -4.21 16.94 8.45
CA ILE A 95 -5.23 16.10 7.80
C ILE A 95 -5.01 16.07 6.29
N TYR A 96 -5.14 17.22 5.59
CA TYR A 96 -5.19 17.22 4.14
C TYR A 96 -3.81 17.02 3.49
N SER A 97 -2.75 17.70 3.97
CA SER A 97 -1.42 17.58 3.34
C SER A 97 -0.83 16.18 3.43
N PRO A 98 -0.84 15.48 4.59
CA PRO A 98 -0.33 14.12 4.67
C PRO A 98 -1.07 13.15 3.75
N GLN A 99 -2.42 13.19 3.78
CA GLN A 99 -3.24 12.33 2.92
C GLN A 99 -2.99 12.62 1.44
N LEU A 100 -3.01 13.89 1.03
CA LEU A 100 -2.79 14.29 -0.36
C LEU A 100 -1.43 13.86 -0.89
N GLN A 101 -0.37 14.03 -0.09
CA GLN A 101 0.98 13.60 -0.45
C GLN A 101 1.09 12.08 -0.61
N ASP A 102 0.47 11.33 0.30
CA ASP A 102 0.45 9.87 0.24
C ASP A 102 -0.35 9.36 -0.97
N ASP A 103 -1.54 9.93 -1.21
CA ASP A 103 -2.38 9.61 -2.38
C ASP A 103 -1.63 9.88 -3.70
N LEU A 104 -1.00 11.04 -3.85
CA LEU A 104 -0.24 11.38 -5.05
C LEU A 104 0.97 10.46 -5.24
N LYS A 105 1.66 10.10 -4.18
CA LYS A 105 2.83 9.22 -4.23
C LYS A 105 2.48 7.79 -4.59
N ARG A 106 1.40 7.24 -4.04
CA ARG A 106 1.08 5.80 -4.09
C ARG A 106 -0.05 5.46 -5.04
N SER A 107 -1.05 6.34 -5.14
CA SER A 107 -2.34 6.01 -5.72
C SER A 107 -2.68 6.83 -6.97
N TYR A 108 -1.82 7.78 -7.38
CA TYR A 108 -2.12 8.67 -8.49
C TYR A 108 -2.47 7.93 -9.80
N HIS A 109 -1.71 6.90 -10.14
CA HIS A 109 -1.99 6.07 -11.32
C HIS A 109 -3.37 5.40 -11.22
N ASN A 110 -3.69 4.84 -10.08
CA ASN A 110 -4.97 4.19 -9.80
C ASN A 110 -6.14 5.19 -9.69
N MET A 111 -5.87 6.42 -9.27
CA MET A 111 -6.83 7.53 -9.36
C MET A 111 -7.20 7.80 -10.83
N LEU A 112 -6.20 7.92 -11.71
CA LEU A 112 -6.43 8.15 -13.14
C LEU A 112 -7.18 6.96 -13.77
N LEU A 113 -6.81 5.72 -13.47
CA LEU A 113 -7.53 4.52 -13.94
C LEU A 113 -9.00 4.55 -13.53
N THR A 114 -9.28 4.90 -12.27
CA THR A 114 -10.65 5.01 -11.75
C THR A 114 -11.43 6.08 -12.52
N ILE A 115 -10.83 7.24 -12.79
CA ILE A 115 -11.46 8.32 -13.55
C ILE A 115 -11.71 7.91 -15.00
N VAL A 116 -10.72 7.32 -15.67
CA VAL A 116 -10.83 6.85 -17.07
C VAL A 116 -11.90 5.78 -17.21
N SER A 117 -11.93 4.80 -16.31
CA SER A 117 -12.97 3.77 -16.29
C SER A 117 -14.37 4.38 -16.14
N HIS A 118 -14.52 5.36 -15.26
CA HIS A 118 -15.80 6.05 -15.07
C HIS A 118 -16.22 6.83 -16.34
N ILE A 119 -15.31 7.57 -16.98
CA ILE A 119 -15.59 8.29 -18.23
C ILE A 119 -16.00 7.30 -19.34
N LEU A 120 -15.31 6.17 -19.49
CA LEU A 120 -15.64 5.13 -20.46
C LEU A 120 -17.04 4.54 -20.19
N MET A 121 -17.38 4.31 -18.92
CA MET A 121 -18.71 3.84 -18.53
C MET A 121 -19.79 4.88 -18.84
N LEU A 122 -19.57 6.15 -18.53
CA LEU A 122 -20.52 7.23 -18.88
C LEU A 122 -20.75 7.31 -20.38
N HIS A 123 -19.69 7.18 -21.17
CA HIS A 123 -19.77 7.12 -22.63
C HIS A 123 -20.54 5.87 -23.12
N HIS A 124 -20.23 4.69 -22.58
CA HIS A 124 -20.92 3.43 -22.89
C HIS A 124 -22.42 3.53 -22.65
N GLN A 125 -22.82 4.15 -21.54
CA GLN A 125 -24.22 4.39 -21.16
C GLN A 125 -24.85 5.61 -21.86
N LYS A 126 -24.12 6.29 -22.75
CA LYS A 126 -24.58 7.49 -23.47
C LYS A 126 -24.98 8.65 -22.55
N LEU A 127 -24.39 8.72 -21.38
CA LEU A 127 -24.58 9.79 -20.41
C LEU A 127 -23.75 11.05 -20.74
N ILE A 128 -22.68 10.87 -21.52
CA ILE A 128 -21.89 11.93 -22.11
C ILE A 128 -21.76 11.72 -23.62
N THR A 129 -21.50 12.79 -24.36
CA THR A 129 -21.32 12.71 -25.82
C THR A 129 -19.98 12.07 -26.21
N ASN A 130 -19.89 11.53 -27.44
CA ASN A 130 -18.61 11.01 -27.98
C ASN A 130 -17.52 12.09 -27.99
N GLU A 131 -17.88 13.33 -28.34
CA GLU A 131 -16.96 14.46 -28.44
C GLU A 131 -16.39 14.81 -27.05
N ASN A 132 -17.26 14.95 -26.03
CA ASN A 132 -16.85 15.29 -24.66
C ASN A 132 -16.04 14.17 -24.04
N GLY A 133 -16.47 12.90 -24.14
CA GLY A 133 -15.72 11.75 -23.65
C GLY A 133 -14.32 11.66 -24.27
N ARG A 134 -14.25 11.84 -25.61
CA ARG A 134 -12.97 11.88 -26.32
C ARG A 134 -12.06 13.01 -25.85
N SER A 135 -12.59 14.23 -25.75
CA SER A 135 -11.82 15.41 -25.30
C SER A 135 -11.28 15.24 -23.87
N LEU A 136 -12.04 14.66 -22.96
CA LEU A 136 -11.59 14.34 -21.61
C LEU A 136 -10.47 13.30 -21.63
N LEU A 137 -10.62 12.22 -22.38
CA LEU A 137 -9.62 11.15 -22.47
C LEU A 137 -8.33 11.64 -23.14
N GLU A 138 -8.42 12.37 -24.25
CA GLU A 138 -7.25 12.95 -24.94
C GLU A 138 -6.44 13.87 -24.00
N TYR A 139 -7.11 14.54 -23.07
CA TYR A 139 -6.45 15.37 -22.07
C TYR A 139 -5.84 14.56 -20.90
N ILE A 140 -6.55 13.53 -20.42
CA ILE A 140 -6.17 12.74 -19.23
C ILE A 140 -5.09 11.71 -19.57
N MET A 141 -5.18 11.01 -20.72
CA MET A 141 -4.25 9.92 -21.04
C MET A 141 -2.77 10.28 -20.97
N PRO A 142 -2.30 11.46 -21.43
CA PRO A 142 -0.91 11.86 -21.27
C PRO A 142 -0.45 12.08 -19.83
N MET A 143 -1.38 12.16 -18.86
CA MET A 143 -1.05 12.37 -17.45
C MET A 143 -0.47 11.12 -16.79
N PHE A 144 -0.70 9.93 -17.36
CA PHE A 144 -0.10 8.69 -16.89
C PHE A 144 1.45 8.70 -16.95
N GLU A 145 2.02 9.51 -17.84
CA GLU A 145 3.47 9.65 -18.04
C GLU A 145 4.05 10.89 -17.33
N ARG A 146 3.22 11.65 -16.62
CA ARG A 146 3.65 12.89 -15.95
C ARG A 146 3.86 12.69 -14.47
N ASP A 147 4.64 13.61 -13.88
CA ASP A 147 4.79 13.73 -12.44
C ASP A 147 3.40 13.90 -11.79
N PRO A 148 3.03 13.07 -10.80
CA PRO A 148 1.75 13.17 -10.10
C PRO A 148 1.42 14.57 -9.55
N TYR A 149 2.44 15.32 -9.14
CA TYR A 149 2.28 16.66 -8.57
C TYR A 149 1.91 17.73 -9.60
N HIS A 150 1.96 17.47 -10.90
CA HIS A 150 1.58 18.45 -11.93
C HIS A 150 0.08 18.79 -11.92
N THR A 151 -0.77 17.92 -11.36
CA THR A 151 -2.21 18.20 -11.19
C THR A 151 -2.53 19.02 -9.94
N GLY A 152 -1.50 19.40 -9.19
CA GLY A 152 -1.61 20.21 -7.98
C GLY A 152 -1.54 19.38 -6.70
N SER A 153 -0.97 20.00 -5.68
CA SER A 153 -0.86 19.44 -4.32
C SER A 153 -1.31 20.46 -3.26
N ASN A 154 -2.32 21.25 -3.59
CA ASN A 154 -2.82 22.29 -2.71
C ASN A 154 -3.78 21.71 -1.66
N PRO A 155 -3.43 21.73 -0.37
CA PRO A 155 -4.28 21.18 0.69
C PRO A 155 -5.60 21.95 0.89
N LEU A 156 -5.74 23.16 0.33
CA LEU A 156 -6.99 23.89 0.32
C LEU A 156 -8.08 23.19 -0.52
N TYR A 157 -7.67 22.30 -1.42
CA TYR A 157 -8.57 21.44 -2.20
C TYR A 157 -8.77 20.05 -1.59
N GLU A 158 -8.41 19.88 -0.32
CA GLU A 158 -8.67 18.69 0.51
C GLU A 158 -7.94 17.42 0.08
N ASP A 159 -8.20 16.86 -1.10
CA ASP A 159 -7.70 15.57 -1.58
C ASP A 159 -7.25 15.60 -3.06
N CYS A 160 -6.73 14.46 -3.55
CA CYS A 160 -6.23 14.34 -4.92
C CYS A 160 -7.33 14.51 -5.98
N PHE A 161 -8.57 14.06 -5.72
CA PHE A 161 -9.67 14.20 -6.68
C PHE A 161 -10.12 15.66 -6.84
N LEU A 162 -10.17 16.44 -5.76
CA LEU A 162 -10.49 17.87 -5.88
C LEU A 162 -9.36 18.68 -6.49
N ASN A 163 -8.09 18.34 -6.21
CA ASN A 163 -6.96 18.95 -6.91
C ASN A 163 -7.04 18.65 -8.41
N PHE A 164 -7.31 17.41 -8.79
CA PHE A 164 -7.49 17.01 -10.17
C PHE A 164 -8.68 17.71 -10.83
N GLU A 165 -9.83 17.83 -10.16
CA GLU A 165 -10.99 18.56 -10.65
C GLU A 165 -10.66 20.02 -10.93
N GLN A 166 -9.98 20.70 -10.01
CA GLN A 166 -9.54 22.08 -10.22
C GLN A 166 -8.55 22.21 -11.38
N HIS A 167 -7.67 21.23 -11.54
CA HIS A 167 -6.76 21.15 -12.68
C HIS A 167 -7.51 21.03 -14.01
N LEU A 168 -8.52 20.16 -14.10
CA LEU A 168 -9.35 20.03 -15.30
C LEU A 168 -10.14 21.30 -15.59
N ILE A 169 -10.79 21.90 -14.58
CA ILE A 169 -11.54 23.15 -14.73
C ILE A 169 -10.63 24.27 -15.28
N ALA A 170 -9.40 24.34 -14.79
CA ALA A 170 -8.44 25.36 -15.23
C ALA A 170 -8.05 25.21 -16.72
N ASN A 171 -8.03 24.00 -17.25
CA ASN A 171 -7.52 23.72 -18.58
C ASN A 171 -8.62 23.44 -19.62
N LEU A 172 -9.77 22.89 -19.21
CA LEU A 172 -10.86 22.50 -20.10
C LEU A 172 -12.14 23.32 -19.90
N GLY A 173 -12.19 24.16 -18.87
CA GLY A 173 -13.40 24.91 -18.49
C GLY A 173 -14.40 24.06 -17.70
N VAL A 174 -15.34 24.73 -17.03
CA VAL A 174 -16.31 24.09 -16.13
C VAL A 174 -17.22 23.09 -16.85
N ALA A 175 -17.75 23.48 -18.02
CA ALA A 175 -18.73 22.67 -18.74
C ALA A 175 -18.21 21.26 -19.06
N LEU A 176 -17.06 21.15 -19.73
CA LEU A 176 -16.45 19.88 -20.10
C LEU A 176 -15.95 19.13 -18.86
N SER A 177 -15.29 19.84 -17.94
CA SER A 177 -14.75 19.23 -16.70
C SER A 177 -15.84 18.71 -15.77
N SER A 178 -17.08 19.19 -15.85
CA SER A 178 -18.19 18.68 -15.04
C SER A 178 -18.78 17.37 -15.56
N GLU A 179 -18.54 17.01 -16.81
CA GLU A 179 -19.08 15.79 -17.41
C GLU A 179 -18.63 14.52 -16.66
N TYR A 180 -17.35 14.42 -16.25
CA TYR A 180 -16.87 13.24 -15.53
C TYR A 180 -17.34 13.18 -14.06
N LEU A 181 -17.98 14.22 -13.55
CA LEU A 181 -18.56 14.26 -12.20
C LEU A 181 -19.95 13.62 -12.11
N ILE A 182 -20.58 13.34 -13.27
CA ILE A 182 -21.91 12.75 -13.35
C ILE A 182 -21.90 11.38 -12.66
N ALA A 183 -22.90 11.14 -11.81
CA ALA A 183 -23.16 9.85 -11.18
C ALA A 183 -21.97 9.25 -10.37
N ARG A 184 -21.14 10.07 -9.75
CA ARG A 184 -20.06 9.65 -8.85
C ARG A 184 -19.99 10.47 -7.58
N SER A 185 -19.26 9.96 -6.60
CA SER A 185 -18.85 10.68 -5.39
C SER A 185 -17.39 10.36 -5.07
N ARG A 186 -16.73 11.23 -4.28
CA ARG A 186 -15.45 10.88 -3.68
C ARG A 186 -15.55 9.65 -2.76
N ASN A 187 -16.74 9.38 -2.23
CA ASN A 187 -16.98 8.26 -1.34
C ASN A 187 -16.86 6.90 -2.02
N ASP A 188 -17.14 6.76 -3.32
CA ASP A 188 -16.93 5.54 -4.09
C ASP A 188 -15.62 5.56 -4.91
N MET A 189 -15.20 6.74 -5.38
CA MET A 189 -13.95 6.87 -6.13
C MET A 189 -12.72 6.55 -5.26
N THR A 190 -12.67 7.10 -4.04
CA THR A 190 -11.53 6.89 -3.13
C THR A 190 -11.36 5.42 -2.71
N PRO A 191 -12.39 4.68 -2.24
CA PRO A 191 -12.20 3.26 -1.94
C PRO A 191 -11.89 2.43 -3.19
N THR A 192 -12.34 2.81 -4.38
CA THR A 192 -11.94 2.15 -5.63
C THR A 192 -10.44 2.33 -5.87
N MET A 193 -9.93 3.55 -5.81
CA MET A 193 -8.52 3.88 -5.93
C MET A 193 -7.68 3.13 -4.88
N ILE A 194 -8.12 3.10 -3.61
CA ILE A 194 -7.45 2.39 -2.52
C ILE A 194 -7.37 0.89 -2.82
N ARG A 195 -8.48 0.25 -3.21
CA ARG A 195 -8.51 -1.19 -3.52
C ARG A 195 -7.55 -1.54 -4.66
N LEU A 196 -7.49 -0.74 -5.72
CA LEU A 196 -6.52 -0.91 -6.80
C LEU A 196 -5.09 -0.81 -6.30
N THR A 197 -4.76 0.20 -5.49
CA THR A 197 -3.41 0.42 -4.96
C THR A 197 -3.00 -0.69 -3.96
N VAL A 198 -3.91 -1.15 -3.13
CA VAL A 198 -3.69 -2.27 -2.21
C VAL A 198 -3.50 -3.57 -3.01
N ARG A 199 -4.24 -3.78 -4.11
CA ARG A 199 -4.09 -4.93 -5.00
C ARG A 199 -2.70 -5.00 -5.62
N ASP A 200 -2.20 -3.89 -6.15
CA ASP A 200 -0.86 -3.82 -6.72
C ASP A 200 0.22 -4.15 -5.67
N SER A 201 0.04 -3.61 -4.46
CA SER A 201 0.94 -3.87 -3.34
C SER A 201 0.90 -5.33 -2.89
N LEU A 202 -0.28 -5.93 -2.80
CA LEU A 202 -0.47 -7.34 -2.44
C LEU A 202 0.19 -8.26 -3.47
N LEU A 203 0.00 -8.01 -4.75
CA LEU A 203 0.63 -8.79 -5.82
C LEU A 203 2.15 -8.70 -5.76
N SER A 204 2.71 -7.54 -5.41
CA SER A 204 4.15 -7.38 -5.16
C SER A 204 4.61 -8.23 -3.97
N VAL A 205 3.88 -8.23 -2.85
CA VAL A 205 4.17 -9.08 -1.68
C VAL A 205 4.12 -10.56 -2.06
N CYS A 206 3.07 -11.01 -2.76
CA CYS A 206 2.93 -12.40 -3.21
C CYS A 206 4.07 -12.82 -4.14
N SER A 207 4.50 -11.97 -5.06
CA SER A 207 5.63 -12.23 -5.96
C SER A 207 6.94 -12.43 -5.18
N LYS A 208 7.20 -11.58 -4.18
CA LYS A 208 8.40 -11.71 -3.31
C LYS A 208 8.33 -12.95 -2.43
N LEU A 209 7.16 -13.27 -1.89
CA LEU A 209 6.94 -14.50 -1.11
C LEU A 209 7.18 -15.77 -1.96
N LEU A 210 6.68 -15.80 -3.18
CA LEU A 210 6.95 -16.91 -4.12
C LEU A 210 8.44 -17.05 -4.44
N ARG A 211 9.17 -15.92 -4.55
CA ARG A 211 10.63 -15.95 -4.73
C ARG A 211 11.32 -16.57 -3.50
N LEU A 212 10.93 -16.19 -2.30
CA LEU A 212 11.48 -16.76 -1.06
C LEU A 212 11.19 -18.26 -0.93
N ILE A 213 9.95 -18.68 -1.25
CA ILE A 213 9.59 -20.11 -1.27
C ILE A 213 10.47 -20.88 -2.26
N ARG A 214 10.67 -20.34 -3.47
CA ARG A 214 11.56 -20.97 -4.48
C ARG A 214 12.98 -21.11 -3.98
N GLN A 215 13.55 -20.10 -3.35
CA GLN A 215 14.91 -20.17 -2.77
C GLN A 215 15.01 -21.25 -1.68
N LEU A 216 13.98 -21.44 -0.85
CA LEU A 216 13.97 -22.51 0.15
C LEU A 216 13.93 -23.90 -0.50
N LEU A 217 13.21 -24.06 -1.61
CA LEU A 217 13.19 -25.32 -2.38
C LEU A 217 14.55 -25.59 -3.01
N GLU A 218 15.21 -24.58 -3.59
CA GLU A 218 16.56 -24.66 -4.15
C GLU A 218 17.58 -25.05 -3.08
N LEU A 219 17.51 -24.42 -1.89
CA LEU A 219 18.36 -24.79 -0.75
C LEU A 219 18.08 -26.21 -0.25
N ALA A 220 16.84 -26.65 -0.23
CA ALA A 220 16.49 -28.02 0.14
C ALA A 220 17.12 -29.04 -0.85
N GLU A 221 17.09 -28.75 -2.15
CA GLU A 221 17.69 -29.60 -3.17
C GLU A 221 19.23 -29.61 -3.06
N GLU A 222 19.87 -28.45 -2.89
CA GLU A 222 21.34 -28.32 -2.77
C GLU A 222 21.87 -29.03 -1.53
N HIS A 223 21.11 -28.98 -0.41
CA HIS A 223 21.57 -29.53 0.88
C HIS A 223 20.92 -30.89 1.22
N GLN A 224 20.42 -31.61 0.23
CA GLN A 224 19.77 -32.88 0.42
C GLN A 224 20.64 -33.86 1.22
N GLY A 225 20.06 -34.50 2.23
CA GLY A 225 20.72 -35.52 3.06
C GLY A 225 21.75 -34.97 4.04
N LYS A 226 21.98 -33.66 4.14
CA LYS A 226 22.86 -33.06 5.15
C LYS A 226 22.22 -33.13 6.51
N ILE A 227 22.82 -33.84 7.45
CA ILE A 227 22.29 -34.11 8.79
C ILE A 227 22.49 -32.90 9.68
N ILE A 228 21.43 -32.57 10.43
CA ILE A 228 21.42 -31.56 11.49
C ILE A 228 20.67 -32.10 12.72
N THR A 229 21.03 -31.60 13.90
CA THR A 229 20.30 -31.91 15.14
C THR A 229 19.00 -31.10 15.20
N ALA A 230 17.87 -31.79 15.27
CA ALA A 230 16.61 -31.15 15.65
C ALA A 230 16.55 -30.96 17.17
N HIS A 231 15.92 -29.86 17.60
CA HIS A 231 15.79 -29.49 19.00
C HIS A 231 14.31 -29.45 19.43
N THR A 232 14.04 -29.97 20.62
CA THR A 232 12.80 -29.75 21.34
C THR A 232 13.14 -29.13 22.70
N HIS A 233 12.43 -28.06 23.11
CA HIS A 233 12.76 -27.32 24.33
C HIS A 233 14.21 -26.80 24.35
N MET A 234 14.77 -26.47 23.18
CA MET A 234 16.19 -26.12 22.99
C MET A 234 17.19 -27.20 23.40
N GLN A 235 16.73 -28.45 23.58
CA GLN A 235 17.58 -29.60 23.81
C GLN A 235 17.66 -30.48 22.56
N PRO A 236 18.83 -31.08 22.29
CA PRO A 236 18.98 -32.05 21.21
C PRO A 236 17.94 -33.17 21.31
N SER A 237 17.30 -33.51 20.19
CA SER A 237 16.17 -34.45 20.17
C SER A 237 16.40 -35.60 19.18
N GLN A 238 16.30 -35.33 17.89
CA GLN A 238 16.43 -36.33 16.83
C GLN A 238 17.31 -35.77 15.69
N ALA A 239 17.82 -36.63 14.88
CA ALA A 239 18.49 -36.26 13.63
C ALA A 239 17.42 -35.97 12.56
N ILE A 240 17.57 -34.86 11.86
CA ILE A 240 16.83 -34.52 10.64
C ILE A 240 17.84 -34.13 9.56
N THR A 241 17.33 -33.83 8.35
CA THR A 241 18.17 -33.29 7.29
C THR A 241 17.83 -31.81 7.04
N LEU A 242 18.77 -31.05 6.48
CA LEU A 242 18.53 -29.63 6.12
C LEU A 242 17.41 -29.48 5.10
N ASP A 243 17.30 -30.39 4.14
CA ASP A 243 16.19 -30.39 3.18
C ASP A 243 14.83 -30.54 3.88
N HIS A 244 14.74 -31.46 4.85
CA HIS A 244 13.54 -31.63 5.66
C HIS A 244 13.17 -30.33 6.41
N TYR A 245 14.17 -29.63 6.96
CA TYR A 245 13.99 -28.36 7.65
C TYR A 245 13.48 -27.27 6.71
N PHE A 246 14.15 -27.06 5.55
CA PHE A 246 13.76 -26.01 4.59
C PHE A 246 12.38 -26.26 3.98
N LEU A 247 12.05 -27.53 3.70
CA LEU A 247 10.72 -27.88 3.20
C LEU A 247 9.62 -27.58 4.23
N ALA A 248 9.88 -27.78 5.52
CA ALA A 248 8.90 -27.43 6.57
C ALA A 248 8.61 -25.92 6.61
N ILE A 249 9.63 -25.07 6.39
CA ILE A 249 9.45 -23.61 6.31
C ILE A 249 8.71 -23.24 5.02
N ALA A 250 9.07 -23.84 3.88
CA ALA A 250 8.40 -23.62 2.60
C ALA A 250 6.90 -23.94 2.67
N GLU A 251 6.52 -25.06 3.29
CA GLU A 251 5.12 -25.44 3.51
C GLU A 251 4.38 -24.42 4.38
N ALA A 252 5.02 -23.87 5.41
CA ALA A 252 4.41 -22.83 6.24
C ALA A 252 4.15 -21.55 5.42
N LEU A 253 5.12 -21.13 4.60
CA LEU A 253 4.98 -19.95 3.73
C LEU A 253 3.94 -20.15 2.61
N ILE A 254 3.77 -21.37 2.10
CA ILE A 254 2.69 -21.70 1.14
C ILE A 254 1.32 -21.53 1.81
N ARG A 255 1.16 -21.91 3.06
CA ARG A 255 -0.09 -21.68 3.80
C ARG A 255 -0.32 -20.18 4.05
N ASP A 256 0.73 -19.40 4.27
CA ASP A 256 0.64 -17.95 4.41
C ASP A 256 0.24 -17.29 3.07
N LEU A 257 0.80 -17.75 1.95
CA LEU A 257 0.37 -17.31 0.61
C LEU A 257 -1.13 -17.58 0.38
N GLY A 258 -1.62 -18.75 0.78
CA GLY A 258 -3.05 -19.09 0.70
C GLY A 258 -3.93 -18.11 1.47
N ARG A 259 -3.50 -17.66 2.67
CA ARG A 259 -4.22 -16.62 3.45
C ARG A 259 -4.27 -15.27 2.71
N LEU A 260 -3.16 -14.87 2.10
CA LEU A 260 -3.11 -13.62 1.32
C LEU A 260 -3.99 -13.69 0.08
N MET A 261 -4.06 -14.84 -0.59
CA MET A 261 -4.94 -15.05 -1.74
C MET A 261 -6.42 -15.03 -1.33
N SER A 262 -6.78 -15.54 -0.16
CA SER A 262 -8.15 -15.38 0.37
C SER A 262 -8.50 -13.90 0.61
N GLY A 263 -7.56 -13.10 1.14
CA GLY A 263 -7.75 -11.65 1.28
C GLY A 263 -7.85 -10.91 -0.06
N TYR A 264 -7.25 -11.46 -1.13
CA TYR A 264 -7.41 -10.94 -2.49
C TYR A 264 -8.87 -11.05 -2.97
N ASP A 265 -9.56 -12.13 -2.67
CA ASP A 265 -10.96 -12.32 -3.08
C ASP A 265 -11.88 -11.24 -2.47
N THR A 266 -11.67 -10.87 -1.21
CA THR A 266 -12.39 -9.76 -0.55
C THR A 266 -11.98 -8.39 -1.12
N LEU A 267 -10.69 -8.22 -1.43
CA LEU A 267 -10.13 -6.98 -1.97
C LEU A 267 -10.63 -6.70 -3.39
N ASN A 268 -10.71 -7.73 -4.26
CA ASN A 268 -10.90 -7.56 -5.70
C ASN A 268 -12.36 -7.40 -6.13
N LEU A 269 -13.14 -6.67 -5.31
CA LEU A 269 -14.52 -6.28 -5.60
C LEU A 269 -14.63 -4.75 -5.72
N SER A 270 -15.31 -4.26 -6.76
CA SER A 270 -15.45 -2.84 -7.06
C SER A 270 -16.53 -2.15 -6.23
N PRO A 271 -16.21 -1.07 -5.51
CA PRO A 271 -17.21 -0.20 -4.87
C PRO A 271 -17.78 0.87 -5.82
N LEU A 272 -17.19 1.05 -7.04
CA LEU A 272 -17.52 2.15 -7.93
C LEU A 272 -19.00 2.11 -8.34
N GLY A 273 -19.61 3.29 -8.42
CA GLY A 273 -21.04 3.47 -8.69
C GLY A 273 -21.96 3.37 -7.48
N ALA A 274 -21.41 3.12 -6.26
CA ALA A 274 -22.17 3.31 -5.02
C ALA A 274 -22.44 4.79 -4.72
N CYS A 275 -21.78 5.69 -5.44
CA CYS A 275 -21.87 7.13 -5.29
C CYS A 275 -21.61 7.60 -3.84
N ALA A 276 -22.48 8.44 -3.27
CA ALA A 276 -22.26 8.90 -1.91
C ALA A 276 -22.43 7.78 -0.88
N ILE A 277 -23.45 6.92 -1.06
CA ILE A 277 -23.76 5.77 -0.20
C ILE A 277 -24.92 4.89 -0.70
N SER A 278 -25.87 5.47 -1.44
CA SER A 278 -27.14 4.83 -1.83
C SER A 278 -27.31 4.64 -3.33
N GLY A 279 -26.22 4.73 -4.10
CA GLY A 279 -26.27 4.67 -5.55
C GLY A 279 -26.71 6.01 -6.19
N THR A 280 -27.22 5.93 -7.40
CA THR A 280 -27.65 7.08 -8.22
C THR A 280 -28.89 6.73 -9.04
N SER A 281 -29.64 7.77 -9.44
CA SER A 281 -30.75 7.64 -10.39
C SER A 281 -30.31 7.56 -11.86
N TYR A 282 -29.03 7.79 -12.15
CA TYR A 282 -28.48 7.63 -13.48
C TYR A 282 -28.35 6.13 -13.83
N PRO A 283 -28.60 5.73 -15.09
CA PRO A 283 -28.48 4.35 -15.53
C PRO A 283 -27.00 3.98 -15.79
N ILE A 284 -26.20 3.97 -14.74
CA ILE A 284 -24.79 3.57 -14.82
C ILE A 284 -24.65 2.04 -14.90
N ASP A 285 -23.53 1.59 -15.48
CA ASP A 285 -23.15 0.19 -15.55
C ASP A 285 -21.94 -0.08 -14.64
N ARG A 286 -22.21 -0.55 -13.43
CA ARG A 286 -21.18 -0.83 -12.41
C ARG A 286 -20.31 -2.01 -12.79
N GLU A 287 -20.87 -3.05 -13.41
CA GLU A 287 -20.14 -4.25 -13.82
C GLU A 287 -19.17 -3.93 -14.96
N TYR A 288 -19.61 -3.14 -15.95
CA TYR A 288 -18.75 -2.67 -17.02
C TYR A 288 -17.55 -1.87 -16.49
N ALA A 289 -17.79 -0.93 -15.56
CA ALA A 289 -16.70 -0.14 -14.93
C ALA A 289 -15.76 -1.03 -14.10
N ALA A 290 -16.29 -2.01 -13.38
CA ALA A 290 -15.50 -2.99 -12.60
C ALA A 290 -14.61 -3.84 -13.52
N GLY A 291 -15.15 -4.33 -14.63
CA GLY A 291 -14.40 -5.11 -15.64
C GLY A 291 -13.26 -4.33 -16.26
N LEU A 292 -13.45 -3.03 -16.57
CA LEU A 292 -12.38 -2.16 -17.08
C LEU A 292 -11.21 -2.00 -16.09
N LEU A 293 -11.49 -2.09 -14.78
CA LEU A 293 -10.50 -1.99 -13.71
C LEU A 293 -9.93 -3.35 -13.28
N GLY A 294 -10.38 -4.44 -13.89
CA GLY A 294 -9.93 -5.80 -13.58
C GLY A 294 -10.39 -6.31 -12.22
N PHE A 295 -11.51 -5.83 -11.72
CA PHE A 295 -12.20 -6.42 -10.58
C PHE A 295 -12.97 -7.68 -11.01
N ASP A 296 -13.09 -8.66 -10.11
CA ASP A 296 -13.83 -9.90 -10.34
C ASP A 296 -15.35 -9.70 -10.26
N GLY A 297 -15.79 -8.58 -9.71
CA GLY A 297 -17.19 -8.22 -9.56
C GLY A 297 -17.37 -6.89 -8.85
N ILE A 298 -18.60 -6.65 -8.39
CA ILE A 298 -18.97 -5.45 -7.65
C ILE A 298 -19.33 -5.79 -6.20
N ILE A 299 -19.19 -4.83 -5.30
CA ILE A 299 -19.81 -4.92 -3.97
C ILE A 299 -21.30 -4.57 -4.17
N GLU A 300 -22.17 -5.57 -4.05
CA GLU A 300 -23.60 -5.45 -4.35
C GLU A 300 -24.29 -4.33 -3.56
N ASN A 301 -24.11 -4.34 -2.25
CA ASN A 301 -24.73 -3.35 -1.39
C ASN A 301 -23.93 -2.04 -1.40
N SER A 302 -24.56 -0.95 -1.84
CA SER A 302 -23.89 0.35 -1.96
C SER A 302 -23.44 0.95 -0.62
N LEU A 303 -24.12 0.64 0.47
CA LEU A 303 -23.69 1.05 1.81
C LEU A 303 -22.39 0.32 2.21
N ASP A 304 -22.34 -0.99 1.98
CA ASP A 304 -21.17 -1.80 2.21
C ASP A 304 -19.98 -1.37 1.32
N ALA A 305 -20.23 -1.09 0.06
CA ALA A 305 -19.23 -0.57 -0.88
C ALA A 305 -18.51 0.68 -0.36
N ILE A 306 -19.19 1.52 0.39
CA ILE A 306 -18.63 2.74 0.98
C ILE A 306 -17.97 2.48 2.34
N ALA A 307 -18.58 1.65 3.17
CA ALA A 307 -18.20 1.45 4.57
C ALA A 307 -17.08 0.42 4.77
N SER A 308 -17.02 -0.63 3.94
CA SER A 308 -16.11 -1.77 4.18
C SER A 308 -14.63 -1.39 4.07
N ARG A 309 -13.87 -1.89 5.05
CA ARG A 309 -12.40 -1.84 5.13
C ARG A 309 -11.84 -3.16 5.66
N ASP A 310 -12.66 -4.20 5.71
CA ASP A 310 -12.35 -5.55 6.18
C ASP A 310 -11.18 -6.19 5.41
N PHE A 311 -11.06 -5.93 4.11
CA PHE A 311 -9.91 -6.35 3.31
C PHE A 311 -8.55 -5.84 3.88
N LEU A 312 -8.52 -4.66 4.51
CA LEU A 312 -7.30 -4.16 5.18
C LEU A 312 -6.98 -4.98 6.43
N LEU A 313 -8.01 -5.39 7.18
CA LEU A 313 -7.86 -6.25 8.36
C LEU A 313 -7.38 -7.65 7.97
N GLU A 314 -8.00 -8.26 6.95
CA GLU A 314 -7.61 -9.58 6.45
C GLU A 314 -6.16 -9.59 5.98
N LEU A 315 -5.76 -8.62 5.16
CA LEU A 315 -4.41 -8.54 4.63
C LEU A 315 -3.37 -8.23 5.71
N SER A 316 -3.65 -7.30 6.62
CA SER A 316 -2.71 -6.97 7.70
C SER A 316 -2.57 -8.11 8.72
N ALA A 317 -3.64 -8.87 8.98
CA ALA A 317 -3.58 -10.11 9.75
C ALA A 317 -2.74 -11.18 9.02
N GLY A 318 -2.92 -11.31 7.71
CA GLY A 318 -2.12 -12.18 6.85
C GLY A 318 -0.63 -11.80 6.89
N TYR A 319 -0.30 -10.52 6.76
CA TYR A 319 1.07 -10.01 6.86
C TYR A 319 1.68 -10.24 8.25
N SER A 320 0.90 -10.06 9.31
CA SER A 320 1.35 -10.35 10.68
C SER A 320 1.63 -11.84 10.89
N THR A 321 0.81 -12.72 10.33
CA THR A 321 1.01 -14.18 10.40
C THR A 321 2.24 -14.59 9.60
N LEU A 322 2.38 -14.12 8.36
CA LEU A 322 3.56 -14.33 7.52
C LEU A 322 4.83 -13.81 8.20
N GLY A 323 4.78 -12.61 8.78
CA GLY A 323 5.88 -12.04 9.54
C GLY A 323 6.30 -12.92 10.72
N SER A 324 5.35 -13.52 11.43
CA SER A 324 5.64 -14.46 12.51
C SER A 324 6.30 -15.75 12.01
N THR A 325 5.90 -16.27 10.85
CA THR A 325 6.56 -17.43 10.22
C THR A 325 8.01 -17.11 9.86
N ILE A 326 8.25 -15.97 9.22
CA ILE A 326 9.60 -15.50 8.84
C ILE A 326 10.45 -15.21 10.09
N ASP A 327 9.89 -14.61 11.13
CA ASP A 327 10.59 -14.32 12.37
C ASP A 327 11.09 -15.61 13.05
N ARG A 328 10.25 -16.61 13.17
CA ARG A 328 10.64 -17.93 13.75
C ARG A 328 11.74 -18.61 12.95
N PHE A 329 11.65 -18.61 11.64
CA PHE A 329 12.70 -19.11 10.76
C PHE A 329 14.01 -18.33 10.95
N THR A 330 13.93 -17.02 10.98
CA THR A 330 15.10 -16.15 11.19
C THR A 330 15.70 -16.34 12.57
N GLN A 331 14.88 -16.62 13.58
CA GLN A 331 15.34 -16.92 14.95
C GLN A 331 16.21 -18.18 14.99
N ASP A 332 15.83 -19.23 14.25
CA ASP A 332 16.65 -20.45 14.16
C ASP A 332 18.01 -20.16 13.51
N LEU A 333 18.03 -19.45 12.38
CA LEU A 333 19.28 -19.06 11.71
C LEU A 333 20.14 -18.13 12.58
N TYR A 334 19.51 -17.24 13.34
CA TYR A 334 20.20 -16.36 14.29
C TYR A 334 20.91 -17.17 15.38
N ILE A 335 20.25 -18.17 15.98
CA ILE A 335 20.83 -19.08 16.96
C ILE A 335 21.94 -19.91 16.33
N TRP A 336 21.71 -20.46 15.13
CA TRP A 336 22.70 -21.28 14.43
C TRP A 336 23.94 -20.51 14.02
N SER A 337 23.86 -19.20 13.91
CA SER A 337 25.00 -18.31 13.61
C SER A 337 25.85 -17.94 14.84
N THR A 338 25.42 -18.27 16.05
CA THR A 338 26.17 -17.98 17.26
C THR A 338 27.47 -18.81 17.30
N HIS A 339 28.48 -18.33 18.04
CA HIS A 339 29.74 -19.05 18.19
C HIS A 339 29.55 -20.46 18.80
N GLU A 340 28.58 -20.59 19.69
CA GLU A 340 28.24 -21.83 20.41
C GLU A 340 27.66 -22.89 19.46
N PHE A 341 26.78 -22.50 18.55
CA PHE A 341 26.26 -23.40 17.51
C PHE A 341 27.19 -23.46 16.30
N GLY A 342 27.44 -22.33 15.66
CA GLY A 342 28.33 -22.20 14.49
C GLY A 342 27.92 -23.05 13.31
N TYR A 343 26.61 -23.34 13.15
CA TYR A 343 26.11 -24.17 12.05
C TYR A 343 26.03 -23.40 10.74
N VAL A 344 25.81 -22.09 10.85
CA VAL A 344 25.72 -21.19 9.70
C VAL A 344 26.56 -19.94 9.89
N SER A 345 26.98 -19.34 8.79
CA SER A 345 27.52 -17.98 8.77
C SER A 345 26.80 -17.12 7.73
N PHE A 346 26.54 -15.86 8.08
CA PHE A 346 25.95 -14.89 7.15
C PHE A 346 27.05 -14.26 6.29
N SER A 347 26.71 -13.90 5.05
CA SER A 347 27.60 -13.16 4.16
C SER A 347 27.96 -11.77 4.73
N ASP A 348 29.04 -11.19 4.24
CA ASP A 348 29.43 -9.82 4.63
C ASP A 348 28.39 -8.78 4.22
N SER A 349 27.68 -9.01 3.12
CA SER A 349 26.63 -8.11 2.62
C SER A 349 25.39 -8.03 3.53
N THR A 350 25.15 -9.05 4.35
CA THR A 350 24.01 -9.16 5.26
C THR A 350 24.39 -9.03 6.74
N SER A 351 25.66 -8.70 6.99
CA SER A 351 26.26 -8.57 8.31
C SER A 351 26.76 -7.16 8.59
N CYS A 352 27.07 -6.87 9.84
CA CYS A 352 27.85 -5.69 10.21
C CYS A 352 28.99 -6.02 11.17
N CYS A 353 30.02 -5.18 11.20
CA CYS A 353 31.16 -5.34 12.08
C CYS A 353 31.10 -4.39 13.30
N SER A 354 31.84 -4.73 14.35
CA SER A 354 32.03 -3.86 15.50
C SER A 354 33.06 -2.78 15.20
N SER A 355 32.79 -1.54 15.62
CA SER A 355 33.75 -0.43 15.52
C SER A 355 34.93 -0.55 16.50
N ILE A 356 34.82 -1.42 17.52
CA ILE A 356 35.81 -1.55 18.60
C ILE A 356 36.45 -2.95 18.58
N MET A 357 35.67 -3.98 18.27
CA MET A 357 36.10 -5.39 18.29
C MET A 357 36.33 -5.89 16.86
N PRO A 358 37.58 -5.93 16.36
CA PRO A 358 37.85 -6.22 14.96
C PRO A 358 37.47 -7.65 14.52
N GLN A 359 37.34 -8.59 15.45
CA GLN A 359 36.96 -9.98 15.17
C GLN A 359 35.44 -10.19 15.11
N LYS A 360 34.63 -9.17 15.49
CA LYS A 360 33.18 -9.36 15.66
C LYS A 360 32.41 -9.06 14.38
N LYS A 361 31.68 -10.05 13.90
CA LYS A 361 30.70 -9.97 12.79
C LYS A 361 29.30 -10.26 13.34
N ASN A 362 28.36 -9.35 13.11
CA ASN A 362 26.99 -9.44 13.64
C ASN A 362 26.00 -9.75 12.54
N PRO A 363 24.96 -10.56 12.80
CA PRO A 363 23.93 -10.96 11.82
C PRO A 363 22.86 -9.85 11.66
N LEU A 364 23.23 -8.70 11.06
CA LEU A 364 22.44 -7.49 10.96
C LEU A 364 21.04 -7.72 10.36
N SER A 365 20.98 -8.42 9.22
CA SER A 365 19.72 -8.68 8.52
C SER A 365 18.75 -9.48 9.38
N ALA A 366 19.24 -10.51 10.08
CA ALA A 366 18.41 -11.33 10.97
C ALA A 366 17.81 -10.51 12.12
N GLU A 367 18.58 -9.61 12.72
CA GLU A 367 18.07 -8.73 13.80
C GLU A 367 16.99 -7.77 13.31
N HIS A 368 17.16 -7.20 12.10
CA HIS A 368 16.17 -6.29 11.51
C HIS A 368 14.89 -7.01 11.06
N ILE A 369 14.98 -8.21 10.48
CA ILE A 369 13.81 -9.03 10.12
C ILE A 369 12.95 -9.28 11.36
N ARG A 370 13.57 -9.73 12.46
CA ARG A 370 12.88 -10.01 13.73
C ARG A 370 12.22 -8.78 14.34
N SER A 371 12.90 -7.62 14.30
CA SER A 371 12.33 -6.35 14.77
C SER A 371 11.11 -5.93 13.94
N LYS A 372 11.16 -6.10 12.62
CA LYS A 372 10.06 -5.74 11.71
C LYS A 372 8.81 -6.58 11.92
N ALA A 373 8.93 -7.84 12.31
CA ALA A 373 7.80 -8.70 12.64
C ALA A 373 6.90 -8.10 13.75
N SER A 374 7.49 -7.46 14.74
CA SER A 374 6.74 -6.78 15.80
C SER A 374 5.93 -5.58 15.29
N HIS A 375 6.49 -4.84 14.30
CA HIS A 375 5.79 -3.70 13.67
C HIS A 375 4.57 -4.14 12.85
N LEU A 376 4.59 -5.33 12.24
CA LEU A 376 3.43 -5.87 11.52
C LEU A 376 2.24 -6.08 12.46
N THR A 377 2.48 -6.69 13.61
CA THR A 377 1.44 -6.93 14.62
C THR A 377 0.90 -5.62 15.21
N SER A 378 1.77 -4.66 15.49
CA SER A 378 1.36 -3.34 15.99
C SER A 378 0.48 -2.61 14.97
N ALA A 379 0.87 -2.61 13.69
CA ALA A 379 0.11 -1.97 12.61
C ALA A 379 -1.28 -2.62 12.44
N TYR A 380 -1.38 -3.95 12.52
CA TYR A 380 -2.67 -4.65 12.50
C TYR A 380 -3.59 -4.21 13.65
N LEU A 381 -3.05 -4.07 14.86
CA LEU A 381 -3.81 -3.58 16.01
C LEU A 381 -4.27 -2.13 15.80
N ASP A 382 -3.42 -1.26 15.25
CA ASP A 382 -3.78 0.12 14.94
C ASP A 382 -4.95 0.19 13.95
N ILE A 383 -4.93 -0.63 12.89
CA ILE A 383 -6.01 -0.70 11.90
C ILE A 383 -7.33 -1.14 12.56
N ILE A 384 -7.31 -2.19 13.40
CA ILE A 384 -8.50 -2.62 14.16
C ILE A 384 -9.03 -1.48 15.03
N MET A 385 -8.15 -0.77 15.73
CA MET A 385 -8.55 0.30 16.65
C MET A 385 -9.10 1.51 15.90
N CYS A 386 -8.62 1.83 14.70
CA CYS A 386 -9.20 2.87 13.84
C CYS A 386 -10.61 2.51 13.36
N LEU A 387 -10.85 1.25 13.02
CA LEU A 387 -12.15 0.80 12.48
C LEU A 387 -13.18 0.46 13.56
N LYS A 388 -12.71 0.03 14.73
CA LYS A 388 -13.57 -0.36 15.84
C LYS A 388 -14.39 0.83 16.35
N GLY A 389 -15.71 0.66 16.40
CA GLY A 389 -16.63 1.67 16.94
C GLY A 389 -17.01 2.77 15.95
N THR A 390 -16.53 2.73 14.70
CA THR A 390 -17.05 3.60 13.63
C THR A 390 -18.47 3.19 13.25
N THR A 391 -19.26 4.15 12.77
CA THR A 391 -20.58 3.84 12.19
C THR A 391 -20.41 3.12 10.87
N TYR A 392 -21.35 2.25 10.49
CA TYR A 392 -21.34 1.55 9.21
C TYR A 392 -21.72 2.53 8.09
N SER A 393 -20.79 3.42 7.74
CA SER A 393 -20.97 4.53 6.80
C SER A 393 -19.59 5.09 6.41
N HIS A 394 -19.59 6.20 5.65
CA HIS A 394 -18.38 6.95 5.38
C HIS A 394 -18.04 7.89 6.55
N SER A 395 -16.80 7.80 7.05
CA SER A 395 -16.24 8.74 8.01
C SER A 395 -14.74 8.95 7.75
N ARG A 396 -14.15 9.97 8.36
CA ARG A 396 -12.71 10.22 8.25
C ARG A 396 -11.86 9.18 8.97
N ASP A 397 -12.40 8.48 9.95
CA ASP A 397 -11.75 7.37 10.64
C ASP A 397 -11.27 6.28 9.66
N LEU A 398 -12.02 6.08 8.57
CA LEU A 398 -11.66 5.11 7.53
C LEU A 398 -10.35 5.46 6.76
N PHE A 399 -9.88 6.70 6.86
CA PHE A 399 -8.60 7.12 6.27
C PHE A 399 -7.44 6.93 7.24
N GLU A 400 -7.70 6.99 8.55
CA GLU A 400 -6.67 6.81 9.58
C GLU A 400 -6.12 5.37 9.63
N CYS A 401 -6.82 4.38 9.05
CA CYS A 401 -6.30 3.03 8.91
C CYS A 401 -5.27 2.87 7.77
N MET A 402 -5.15 3.85 6.86
CA MET A 402 -4.23 3.75 5.71
C MET A 402 -2.76 3.92 6.08
N PRO A 403 -2.33 4.91 6.90
CA PRO A 403 -0.93 5.03 7.30
C PRO A 403 -0.36 3.76 7.95
N PRO A 404 -1.00 3.15 8.97
CA PRO A 404 -0.51 1.89 9.54
C PRO A 404 -0.56 0.72 8.54
N PHE A 405 -1.52 0.68 7.61
CA PHE A 405 -1.56 -0.34 6.56
C PHE A 405 -0.36 -0.23 5.61
N TRP A 406 -0.02 0.98 5.17
CA TRP A 406 1.15 1.20 4.31
C TRP A 406 2.45 0.86 5.03
N GLN A 407 2.56 1.22 6.31
CA GLN A 407 3.71 0.83 7.12
C GLN A 407 3.81 -0.69 7.27
N CYS A 408 2.70 -1.38 7.47
CA CYS A 408 2.62 -2.83 7.49
C CYS A 408 3.12 -3.44 6.17
N THR A 409 2.63 -2.94 5.04
CA THR A 409 3.03 -3.37 3.69
C THR A 409 4.51 -3.13 3.42
N GLU A 410 5.06 -1.98 3.77
CA GLU A 410 6.49 -1.67 3.62
C GLU A 410 7.37 -2.58 4.47
N ASN A 411 6.94 -2.88 5.70
CA ASN A 411 7.68 -3.78 6.58
C ASN A 411 7.69 -5.22 6.08
N ILE A 412 6.55 -5.77 5.61
CA ILE A 412 6.54 -7.13 5.07
C ILE A 412 7.35 -7.25 3.78
N ILE A 413 7.31 -6.26 2.90
CA ILE A 413 8.17 -6.21 1.71
C ILE A 413 9.64 -6.22 2.10
N ALA A 414 10.03 -5.38 3.06
CA ALA A 414 11.41 -5.33 3.53
C ALA A 414 11.85 -6.65 4.20
N MET A 415 10.97 -7.31 4.96
CA MET A 415 11.26 -8.63 5.55
C MET A 415 11.51 -9.69 4.47
N LEU A 416 10.68 -9.72 3.43
CA LEU A 416 10.83 -10.67 2.31
C LEU A 416 12.13 -10.43 1.53
N ASP A 417 12.47 -9.17 1.23
CA ASP A 417 13.71 -8.82 0.54
C ASP A 417 14.93 -9.17 1.39
N LEU A 418 14.95 -8.76 2.66
CA LEU A 418 16.05 -9.09 3.57
C LEU A 418 16.21 -10.59 3.79
N SER A 419 15.12 -11.35 3.88
CA SER A 419 15.16 -12.81 4.01
C SER A 419 15.75 -13.46 2.75
N SER A 420 15.35 -13.00 1.58
CA SER A 420 15.87 -13.47 0.30
C SER A 420 17.37 -13.21 0.16
N ASP A 421 17.82 -12.00 0.51
CA ASP A 421 19.25 -11.63 0.48
C ASP A 421 20.06 -12.44 1.52
N MET A 422 19.51 -12.61 2.72
CA MET A 422 20.13 -13.39 3.80
C MET A 422 20.37 -14.85 3.37
N LEU A 423 19.36 -15.50 2.74
CA LEU A 423 19.48 -16.87 2.26
C LEU A 423 20.49 -17.01 1.12
N SER A 424 20.57 -16.04 0.23
CA SER A 424 21.49 -16.08 -0.94
C SER A 424 22.96 -16.11 -0.56
N GLY A 425 23.31 -15.72 0.65
CA GLY A 425 24.70 -15.69 1.14
C GLY A 425 24.91 -16.49 2.41
N LEU A 426 24.06 -17.47 2.69
CA LEU A 426 24.16 -18.31 3.88
C LEU A 426 25.14 -19.48 3.62
N GLU A 427 26.15 -19.62 4.45
CA GLU A 427 27.12 -20.70 4.41
C GLU A 427 26.87 -21.68 5.55
N PHE A 428 27.09 -22.99 5.31
CA PHE A 428 26.80 -24.08 6.25
C PHE A 428 28.06 -24.84 6.64
N ASP A 429 28.27 -25.00 7.96
CA ASP A 429 29.35 -25.85 8.51
C ASP A 429 28.80 -27.26 8.79
N TYR A 430 28.85 -28.11 7.76
CA TYR A 430 28.36 -29.51 7.84
C TYR A 430 29.12 -30.34 8.85
N ASP A 431 30.41 -30.09 9.06
CA ASP A 431 31.26 -30.87 9.99
C ASP A 431 30.83 -30.58 11.43
N LYS A 432 30.53 -29.32 11.77
CA LYS A 432 29.96 -28.95 13.07
C LYS A 432 28.58 -29.55 13.26
N MET A 433 27.70 -29.45 12.25
CA MET A 433 26.35 -30.02 12.31
C MET A 433 26.43 -31.53 12.57
N LYS A 434 27.27 -32.24 11.82
CA LYS A 434 27.47 -33.69 11.98
C LYS A 434 28.06 -34.04 13.34
N THR A 435 29.10 -33.34 13.78
CA THR A 435 29.72 -33.55 15.09
C THR A 435 28.72 -33.38 16.23
N ALA A 436 27.86 -32.37 16.15
CA ALA A 436 26.81 -32.16 17.12
C ALA A 436 25.74 -33.28 17.08
N ALA A 437 25.39 -33.76 15.90
CA ALA A 437 24.44 -34.87 15.76
C ALA A 437 25.01 -36.16 16.33
N ASP A 438 26.27 -36.47 16.05
CA ASP A 438 26.94 -37.69 16.54
C ASP A 438 27.13 -37.64 18.08
N GLY A 439 27.44 -36.47 18.63
CA GLY A 439 27.73 -36.29 20.07
C GLY A 439 26.48 -36.29 20.98
N ASN A 440 25.29 -36.10 20.44
CA ASN A 440 24.05 -35.88 21.22
C ASN A 440 23.14 -37.10 21.34
N SER A 441 23.66 -38.33 21.01
CA SER A 441 22.91 -39.59 21.19
C SER A 441 21.52 -39.61 20.58
N LEU A 442 21.32 -38.95 19.43
CA LEU A 442 20.02 -38.74 18.77
C LEU A 442 19.29 -39.99 18.36
N THR A 443 19.97 -41.14 18.31
CA THR A 443 19.45 -42.46 17.88
C THR A 443 18.90 -43.32 19.00
N LEU A 444 18.98 -42.89 20.27
CA LEU A 444 18.57 -43.70 21.43
C LEU A 444 17.09 -44.07 21.42
N THR A 445 16.23 -43.20 20.88
CA THR A 445 14.82 -43.54 20.70
C THR A 445 14.63 -44.69 19.75
N GLU A 446 15.40 -44.74 18.64
CA GLU A 446 15.33 -45.87 17.70
C GLU A 446 15.86 -47.17 18.27
N ILE A 447 16.84 -47.11 19.18
CA ILE A 447 17.29 -48.30 19.91
C ILE A 447 16.15 -48.81 20.83
N SER A 448 15.41 -47.91 21.53
CA SER A 448 14.22 -48.31 22.32
C SER A 448 13.14 -48.94 21.45
N ASN A 449 12.86 -48.34 20.28
CA ASN A 449 11.89 -48.83 19.30
C ASN A 449 12.33 -50.19 18.72
N PHE A 450 13.62 -50.38 18.48
CA PHE A 450 14.17 -51.66 18.00
C PHE A 450 13.94 -52.77 19.03
N LEU A 451 14.28 -52.57 20.32
CA LEU A 451 14.07 -53.53 21.40
C LEU A 451 12.58 -53.92 21.58
N GLU A 452 11.69 -52.98 21.34
CA GLU A 452 10.27 -53.26 21.37
C GLU A 452 9.81 -54.07 20.15
N ARG A 453 10.24 -53.70 18.94
CA ARG A 453 9.90 -54.39 17.69
C ARG A 453 10.43 -55.85 17.62
N THR A 454 11.54 -56.12 18.27
CA THR A 454 12.08 -57.50 18.38
C THR A 454 11.28 -58.37 19.35
N GLY A 455 10.37 -57.78 20.11
CA GLY A 455 9.56 -58.49 21.10
C GLY A 455 10.28 -58.87 22.40
N GLU A 456 11.53 -58.39 22.57
CA GLU A 456 12.33 -58.66 23.77
C GLU A 456 11.81 -57.87 25.00
N TYR A 457 11.30 -56.62 24.76
CA TYR A 457 10.86 -55.74 25.81
C TYR A 457 9.56 -55.03 25.45
N PRO A 458 8.55 -54.93 26.36
CA PRO A 458 7.50 -53.96 26.20
C PRO A 458 8.02 -52.54 26.14
N PHE A 459 7.40 -51.64 25.36
CA PHE A 459 7.88 -50.27 25.07
C PHE A 459 8.41 -49.55 26.32
N ARG A 460 7.68 -49.55 27.44
CA ARG A 460 8.10 -48.87 28.69
C ARG A 460 9.35 -49.50 29.33
N SER A 461 9.50 -50.78 29.19
CA SER A 461 10.68 -51.51 29.68
C SER A 461 11.90 -51.18 28.81
N ALA A 462 11.75 -51.21 27.47
CA ALA A 462 12.79 -50.83 26.55
C ALA A 462 13.29 -49.40 26.82
N HIS A 463 12.35 -48.44 26.94
CA HIS A 463 12.69 -47.05 27.30
C HIS A 463 13.45 -46.96 28.64
N SER A 464 13.04 -47.70 29.65
CA SER A 464 13.67 -47.65 31.00
C SER A 464 15.10 -48.25 30.96
N VAL A 465 15.33 -49.31 30.18
CA VAL A 465 16.67 -49.86 29.98
C VAL A 465 17.62 -48.86 29.36
N ILE A 466 17.18 -48.21 28.27
CA ILE A 466 17.98 -47.19 27.59
C ILE A 466 18.23 -45.97 28.50
N ALA A 467 17.22 -45.51 29.23
CA ALA A 467 17.38 -44.38 30.16
C ALA A 467 18.38 -44.67 31.31
N ARG A 468 18.45 -45.90 31.81
CA ARG A 468 19.48 -46.34 32.78
C ARG A 468 20.87 -46.36 32.17
N ALA A 469 21.01 -46.91 30.96
CA ALA A 469 22.29 -46.93 30.24
C ALA A 469 22.83 -45.50 30.03
N VAL A 470 21.97 -44.53 29.62
CA VAL A 470 22.35 -43.10 29.51
C VAL A 470 22.88 -42.57 30.84
N ASN A 471 22.14 -42.81 31.96
CA ASN A 471 22.59 -42.36 33.29
C ASN A 471 23.92 -42.92 33.76
N GLU A 472 24.23 -44.15 33.34
CA GLU A 472 25.53 -44.79 33.64
C GLU A 472 26.66 -44.25 32.80
N CYS A 473 26.42 -43.95 31.52
CA CYS A 473 27.40 -43.36 30.59
C CYS A 473 27.70 -41.89 30.87
N THR A 474 26.81 -41.16 31.50
CA THR A 474 26.97 -39.71 31.79
C THR A 474 27.53 -39.43 33.18
N ARG A 475 27.72 -40.43 34.01
CA ARG A 475 28.42 -40.36 35.29
C ARG A 475 29.91 -40.65 35.12
#